data_33c8d89ce3e0d838e84cc3342fb30ae2
#
_entry.id   33c8d89ce3e0d838e84cc3342fb30ae2
#
_cell.length_a   1.000
_cell.length_b   1.000
_cell.length_c   1.000
_cell.angle_alpha   90.00
_cell.angle_beta   90.00
_cell.angle_gamma   90.00
#
_symmetry.space_group_name_H-M   'P 1'
#
loop_
_entity.id
_entity.type
_entity.pdbx_description
1 polymer ?
#
loop_
_entity_poly.entity_id
_entity_poly.type
_entity_poly.pdbx_seq_one_letter_code
_entity_poly.pdbx_strand_id
1 'polypeptide(L)'
;MGADTTGPTLVGSRIVLGVTGSIAAYKAVSLLRALMREGSTVDVAMTQSATKFVTPLTFEVLSGRPVTSDLFEAHQEMKHLSLPEQADAIVIAPATANVLAKAALGIGDDLLSTMLLTARCPLICAPAMDGGMWNHQTVVEHVRMLRARGVTIVDPEEGALASGRIGQGRLAEETRILDAVRSALATKRDWLGHRVLISAGPTQEPIDPVRYISNRSSGKMGYALAEAAQKRGAQVVLVSGPTSLSAPRGVEVVPVETAEEMTKALSTRLSWATVVIMSAAVADYRPKHPAPRKLKKQGTTETALELERTTDILSMLSSQKTSQLLVGFAAETNDLVAHAKDKLESKHLDLIVANDITKPGAGFGSDENVATLIDRNGLVIELPLKSKRELAGDILDAAHRLLHDATSQRTAHRATPSPPGGG
;
A
#
# COMPACT_ATOMS: atom_id res chain seq x y z
N MET A 1 35.42 -16.85 -3.24
CA MET A 1 34.86 -16.10 -2.10
C MET A 1 34.32 -14.79 -2.66
N GLY A 2 33.11 -14.78 -3.16
CA GLY A 2 32.38 -13.57 -3.59
C GLY A 2 31.59 -13.07 -2.38
N ALA A 3 31.95 -11.92 -1.85
CA ALA A 3 31.17 -11.24 -0.81
C ALA A 3 29.85 -10.79 -1.44
N ASP A 4 28.77 -11.38 -0.97
CA ASP A 4 27.39 -10.97 -1.30
C ASP A 4 27.14 -9.60 -0.65
N THR A 5 27.30 -8.54 -1.43
CA THR A 5 27.14 -7.13 -1.01
C THR A 5 25.70 -6.64 -1.20
N THR A 6 24.71 -7.51 -1.10
CA THR A 6 23.31 -7.11 -1.05
C THR A 6 22.99 -6.66 0.38
N GLY A 7 22.83 -5.37 0.59
CA GLY A 7 22.33 -4.81 1.84
C GLY A 7 20.94 -5.36 2.19
N PRO A 8 20.40 -5.05 3.39
CA PRO A 8 19.14 -5.60 3.87
C PRO A 8 18.01 -5.37 2.87
N THR A 9 17.33 -6.45 2.44
CA THR A 9 16.38 -6.46 1.32
C THR A 9 14.93 -6.23 1.72
N LEU A 10 14.61 -6.35 3.02
CA LEU A 10 13.26 -6.18 3.58
C LEU A 10 13.11 -4.87 4.36
N VAL A 11 13.94 -3.87 4.07
CA VAL A 11 13.96 -2.59 4.77
C VAL A 11 12.59 -1.92 4.70
N GLY A 12 12.04 -1.60 5.88
CA GLY A 12 10.76 -0.89 6.01
C GLY A 12 9.52 -1.77 5.88
N SER A 13 9.67 -3.06 5.55
CA SER A 13 8.53 -3.97 5.55
C SER A 13 8.08 -4.32 6.98
N ARG A 14 6.78 -4.54 7.13
CA ARG A 14 6.16 -5.01 8.36
C ARG A 14 5.66 -6.44 8.17
N ILE A 15 6.18 -7.36 8.96
CA ILE A 15 5.88 -8.79 8.85
C ILE A 15 5.19 -9.25 10.13
N VAL A 16 4.14 -10.04 9.98
CA VAL A 16 3.58 -10.79 11.11
C VAL A 16 4.14 -12.21 11.07
N LEU A 17 4.86 -12.60 12.12
CA LEU A 17 5.34 -13.95 12.31
C LEU A 17 4.36 -14.73 13.19
N GLY A 18 3.63 -15.66 12.59
CA GLY A 18 2.75 -16.59 13.28
C GLY A 18 3.50 -17.84 13.70
N VAL A 19 3.50 -18.13 14.99
CA VAL A 19 4.16 -19.32 15.56
C VAL A 19 3.13 -20.30 16.06
N THR A 20 3.18 -21.55 15.58
CA THR A 20 2.23 -22.59 15.97
C THR A 20 2.87 -23.72 16.77
N GLY A 21 2.03 -24.54 17.42
CA GLY A 21 2.44 -25.56 18.40
C GLY A 21 3.14 -26.76 17.80
N SER A 22 4.39 -26.60 17.41
CA SER A 22 5.31 -27.64 16.94
C SER A 22 6.60 -27.59 17.73
N ILE A 23 7.28 -28.72 17.87
CA ILE A 23 8.63 -28.76 18.45
C ILE A 23 9.58 -27.79 17.71
N ALA A 24 9.37 -27.57 16.41
CA ALA A 24 10.16 -26.63 15.63
C ALA A 24 9.92 -25.14 15.97
N ALA A 25 9.02 -24.80 16.94
CA ALA A 25 8.77 -23.41 17.35
C ALA A 25 10.03 -22.70 17.84
N TYR A 26 11.03 -23.41 18.40
CA TYR A 26 12.30 -22.79 18.79
C TYR A 26 13.06 -22.19 17.61
N LYS A 27 12.88 -22.72 16.38
CA LYS A 27 13.50 -22.18 15.17
C LYS A 27 12.89 -20.83 14.74
N ALA A 28 11.65 -20.56 15.14
CA ALA A 28 11.01 -19.26 14.87
C ALA A 28 11.76 -18.09 15.55
N VAL A 29 12.48 -18.35 16.62
CA VAL A 29 13.32 -17.36 17.31
C VAL A 29 14.48 -16.90 16.40
N SER A 30 15.14 -17.84 15.73
CA SER A 30 16.19 -17.51 14.77
C SER A 30 15.61 -16.79 13.55
N LEU A 31 14.48 -17.26 13.04
CA LEU A 31 13.78 -16.63 11.90
C LEU A 31 13.36 -15.18 12.23
N LEU A 32 12.82 -14.91 13.44
CA LEU A 32 12.54 -13.54 13.87
C LEU A 32 13.78 -12.64 13.73
N ARG A 33 14.92 -13.09 14.29
CA ARG A 33 16.17 -12.33 14.23
C ARG A 33 16.67 -12.13 12.81
N ALA A 34 16.48 -13.13 11.94
CA ALA A 34 16.87 -13.05 10.54
C ALA A 34 16.02 -12.03 9.76
N LEU A 35 14.69 -12.04 9.94
CA LEU A 35 13.79 -11.05 9.35
C LEU A 35 14.13 -9.63 9.81
N MET A 36 14.44 -9.45 11.09
CA MET A 36 14.87 -8.15 11.62
C MET A 36 16.23 -7.69 11.08
N ARG A 37 17.19 -8.60 10.89
CA ARG A 37 18.47 -8.28 10.23
C ARG A 37 18.31 -7.81 8.79
N GLU A 38 17.29 -8.30 8.09
CA GLU A 38 16.90 -7.83 6.77
C GLU A 38 16.18 -6.46 6.78
N GLY A 39 16.02 -5.84 7.95
CA GLY A 39 15.47 -4.49 8.11
C GLY A 39 13.95 -4.44 8.26
N SER A 40 13.27 -5.60 8.43
CA SER A 40 11.82 -5.61 8.69
C SER A 40 11.48 -5.32 10.14
N THR A 41 10.29 -4.74 10.34
CA THR A 41 9.62 -4.70 11.64
C THR A 41 8.77 -5.96 11.77
N VAL A 42 8.93 -6.73 12.86
CA VAL A 42 8.24 -8.01 13.03
C VAL A 42 7.32 -7.95 14.24
N ASP A 43 6.03 -8.18 14.02
CA ASP A 43 5.03 -8.44 15.05
C ASP A 43 4.87 -9.97 15.18
N VAL A 44 4.77 -10.48 16.40
CA VAL A 44 4.66 -11.94 16.64
C VAL A 44 3.27 -12.28 17.18
N ALA A 45 2.62 -13.25 16.52
CA ALA A 45 1.38 -13.85 16.97
C ALA A 45 1.59 -15.35 17.24
N MET A 46 1.16 -15.82 18.41
CA MET A 46 1.37 -17.21 18.82
C MET A 46 0.03 -17.91 19.04
N THR A 47 -0.04 -19.19 18.66
CA THR A 47 -1.13 -20.03 19.17
C THR A 47 -0.87 -20.41 20.63
N GLN A 48 -1.92 -20.70 21.37
CA GLN A 48 -1.80 -21.19 22.77
C GLN A 48 -0.94 -22.48 22.86
N SER A 49 -0.95 -23.32 21.83
CA SER A 49 -0.10 -24.48 21.76
C SER A 49 1.39 -24.13 21.57
N ALA A 50 1.69 -23.04 20.88
CA ALA A 50 3.07 -22.58 20.67
C ALA A 50 3.72 -22.09 21.96
N THR A 51 2.94 -21.46 22.87
CA THR A 51 3.45 -20.95 24.14
C THR A 51 3.98 -22.04 25.08
N LYS A 52 3.61 -23.30 24.81
CA LYS A 52 4.12 -24.47 25.55
C LYS A 52 5.54 -24.88 25.13
N PHE A 53 5.99 -24.45 23.95
CA PHE A 53 7.33 -24.76 23.44
C PHE A 53 8.30 -23.58 23.60
N VAL A 54 7.83 -22.36 23.35
CA VAL A 54 8.60 -21.12 23.53
C VAL A 54 7.69 -20.10 24.16
N THR A 55 8.17 -19.43 25.21
CA THR A 55 7.36 -18.42 25.89
C THR A 55 7.24 -17.14 25.07
N PRO A 56 6.10 -16.41 25.13
CA PRO A 56 5.95 -15.09 24.50
C PRO A 56 7.07 -14.13 24.85
N LEU A 57 7.54 -14.13 26.10
CA LEU A 57 8.62 -13.26 26.58
C LEU A 57 9.89 -13.36 25.72
N THR A 58 10.23 -14.55 25.21
CA THR A 58 11.40 -14.72 24.32
C THR A 58 11.28 -13.87 23.06
N PHE A 59 10.10 -13.86 22.46
CA PHE A 59 9.83 -13.07 21.25
C PHE A 59 9.69 -11.57 21.56
N GLU A 60 9.09 -11.21 22.68
CA GLU A 60 8.96 -9.80 23.11
C GLU A 60 10.32 -9.14 23.33
N VAL A 61 11.21 -9.82 24.07
CA VAL A 61 12.57 -9.28 24.32
C VAL A 61 13.36 -9.12 23.01
N LEU A 62 13.21 -10.05 22.07
CA LEU A 62 13.97 -10.02 20.82
C LEU A 62 13.39 -9.04 19.79
N SER A 63 12.06 -8.94 19.68
CA SER A 63 11.39 -8.03 18.73
C SER A 63 11.30 -6.60 19.25
N GLY A 64 11.38 -6.42 20.58
CA GLY A 64 11.05 -5.15 21.25
C GLY A 64 9.57 -4.77 21.16
N ARG A 65 8.68 -5.74 20.89
CA ARG A 65 7.26 -5.53 20.62
C ARG A 65 6.41 -6.56 21.39
N PRO A 66 5.19 -6.18 21.83
CA PRO A 66 4.28 -7.12 22.49
C PRO A 66 3.96 -8.32 21.58
N VAL A 67 3.91 -9.50 22.18
CA VAL A 67 3.46 -10.73 21.52
C VAL A 67 1.98 -10.94 21.84
N THR A 68 1.18 -11.22 20.81
CA THR A 68 -0.24 -11.50 20.98
C THR A 68 -0.48 -13.00 20.89
N SER A 69 -1.16 -13.58 21.88
CA SER A 69 -1.43 -15.03 21.93
C SER A 69 -2.89 -15.37 22.19
N ASP A 70 -3.71 -14.39 22.53
CA ASP A 70 -5.13 -14.57 22.80
C ASP A 70 -5.99 -13.66 21.93
N LEU A 71 -7.15 -14.16 21.51
CA LEU A 71 -8.13 -13.42 20.73
C LEU A 71 -8.88 -12.38 21.60
N PHE A 72 -8.97 -12.62 22.90
CA PHE A 72 -9.79 -11.87 23.86
C PHE A 72 -8.95 -11.19 24.96
N GLU A 73 -7.72 -10.80 24.68
CA GLU A 73 -6.93 -10.04 25.65
C GLU A 73 -7.64 -8.72 26.02
N ALA A 74 -7.84 -8.51 27.32
CA ALA A 74 -8.50 -7.31 27.84
C ALA A 74 -7.71 -6.04 27.51
N HIS A 75 -8.41 -4.97 27.11
CA HIS A 75 -7.87 -3.63 26.82
C HIS A 75 -6.96 -3.50 25.59
N GLN A 76 -6.95 -4.47 24.68
CA GLN A 76 -6.24 -4.32 23.39
C GLN A 76 -7.21 -4.06 22.25
N GLU A 77 -6.79 -3.21 21.28
CA GLU A 77 -7.42 -3.09 19.97
C GLU A 77 -7.63 -4.49 19.36
N MET A 78 -8.60 -4.64 18.46
CA MET A 78 -8.87 -5.91 17.75
C MET A 78 -7.66 -6.35 16.93
N LYS A 79 -6.67 -6.97 17.59
CA LYS A 79 -5.38 -7.35 17.00
C LYS A 79 -5.52 -8.29 15.81
N HIS A 80 -6.55 -9.13 15.80
CA HIS A 80 -6.87 -9.98 14.64
C HIS A 80 -7.25 -9.19 13.37
N LEU A 81 -7.59 -7.90 13.49
CA LEU A 81 -7.83 -7.00 12.36
C LEU A 81 -6.63 -6.09 12.13
N SER A 82 -6.11 -5.43 13.17
CA SER A 82 -5.08 -4.40 13.02
C SER A 82 -3.71 -4.96 12.60
N LEU A 83 -3.34 -6.18 13.02
CA LEU A 83 -2.06 -6.78 12.63
C LEU A 83 -2.03 -7.16 11.14
N PRO A 84 -3.01 -7.92 10.59
CA PRO A 84 -3.02 -8.24 9.16
C PRO A 84 -3.17 -7.01 8.26
N GLU A 85 -3.93 -6.00 8.69
CA GLU A 85 -4.14 -4.77 7.93
C GLU A 85 -2.85 -3.97 7.74
N GLN A 86 -1.99 -3.97 8.75
CA GLN A 86 -0.72 -3.24 8.74
C GLN A 86 0.44 -4.08 8.20
N ALA A 87 0.25 -5.38 7.98
CA ALA A 87 1.30 -6.28 7.49
C ALA A 87 1.53 -6.16 5.99
N ASP A 88 2.80 -6.24 5.60
CA ASP A 88 3.21 -6.42 4.21
C ASP A 88 3.25 -7.91 3.82
N ALA A 89 3.45 -8.81 4.81
CA ALA A 89 3.34 -10.26 4.67
C ALA A 89 3.04 -10.92 6.03
N ILE A 90 2.40 -12.08 5.98
CA ILE A 90 2.25 -12.98 7.14
C ILE A 90 3.05 -14.23 6.88
N VAL A 91 3.92 -14.60 7.82
CA VAL A 91 4.75 -15.80 7.78
C VAL A 91 4.34 -16.73 8.90
N ILE A 92 3.85 -17.92 8.58
CA ILE A 92 3.54 -18.96 9.58
C ILE A 92 4.68 -19.95 9.62
N ALA A 93 5.49 -19.88 10.65
CA ALA A 93 6.64 -20.75 10.84
C ALA A 93 6.93 -21.06 12.32
N PRO A 94 6.79 -22.31 12.72
CA PRO A 94 6.34 -23.48 11.96
C PRO A 94 4.82 -23.46 11.70
N ALA A 95 4.38 -24.01 10.58
CA ALA A 95 2.96 -24.23 10.27
C ALA A 95 2.60 -25.71 10.55
N THR A 96 1.77 -25.95 11.57
CA THR A 96 1.26 -27.30 11.88
C THR A 96 0.16 -27.73 10.92
N ALA A 97 -0.11 -29.04 10.81
CA ALA A 97 -1.24 -29.56 10.04
C ALA A 97 -2.57 -28.91 10.50
N ASN A 98 -2.72 -28.61 11.79
CA ASN A 98 -3.90 -27.95 12.33
C ASN A 98 -4.10 -26.55 11.74
N VAL A 99 -3.06 -25.70 11.73
CA VAL A 99 -3.19 -24.33 11.20
C VAL A 99 -3.39 -24.36 9.68
N LEU A 100 -2.76 -25.30 8.97
CA LEU A 100 -2.98 -25.46 7.52
C LEU A 100 -4.43 -25.85 7.22
N ALA A 101 -5.00 -26.79 8.01
CA ALA A 101 -6.40 -27.17 7.89
C ALA A 101 -7.34 -26.00 8.17
N LYS A 102 -7.13 -25.26 9.26
CA LYS A 102 -7.92 -24.06 9.58
C LYS A 102 -7.88 -23.02 8.46
N ALA A 103 -6.68 -22.70 7.96
CA ALA A 103 -6.51 -21.76 6.86
C ALA A 103 -7.19 -22.23 5.56
N ALA A 104 -7.12 -23.54 5.25
CA ALA A 104 -7.75 -24.10 4.06
C ALA A 104 -9.29 -24.12 4.15
N LEU A 105 -9.84 -24.37 5.34
CA LEU A 105 -11.27 -24.52 5.57
C LEU A 105 -11.96 -23.22 6.04
N GLY A 106 -11.21 -22.17 6.34
CA GLY A 106 -11.76 -20.90 6.82
C GLY A 106 -12.21 -20.96 8.27
N ILE A 107 -11.52 -21.71 9.13
CA ILE A 107 -11.84 -21.81 10.57
C ILE A 107 -11.09 -20.73 11.33
N GLY A 108 -11.79 -19.83 12.01
CA GLY A 108 -11.24 -18.73 12.82
C GLY A 108 -11.63 -18.89 14.29
N ASP A 109 -11.06 -19.85 14.99
CA ASP A 109 -11.35 -20.19 16.40
C ASP A 109 -10.25 -19.76 17.37
N ASP A 110 -9.14 -19.23 16.85
CA ASP A 110 -8.06 -18.63 17.63
C ASP A 110 -7.57 -17.32 16.95
N LEU A 111 -6.72 -16.56 17.63
CA LEU A 111 -6.17 -15.30 17.11
C LEU A 111 -5.54 -15.48 15.72
N LEU A 112 -4.63 -16.45 15.59
CA LEU A 112 -3.86 -16.63 14.36
C LEU A 112 -4.76 -17.06 13.20
N SER A 113 -5.65 -18.01 13.40
CA SER A 113 -6.59 -18.49 12.38
C SER A 113 -7.59 -17.38 11.97
N THR A 114 -8.05 -16.54 12.91
CA THR A 114 -8.89 -15.38 12.61
C THR A 114 -8.12 -14.33 11.79
N MET A 115 -6.86 -14.06 12.12
CA MET A 115 -5.99 -13.16 11.34
C MET A 115 -5.83 -13.62 9.89
N LEU A 116 -5.72 -14.94 9.65
CA LEU A 116 -5.58 -15.47 8.29
C LEU A 116 -6.83 -15.24 7.42
N LEU A 117 -8.01 -15.14 8.02
CA LEU A 117 -9.26 -14.83 7.31
C LEU A 117 -9.37 -13.34 6.92
N THR A 118 -8.70 -12.46 7.64
CA THR A 118 -8.72 -11.02 7.41
C THR A 118 -7.52 -10.53 6.60
N ALA A 119 -6.50 -11.38 6.40
CA ALA A 119 -5.27 -11.05 5.70
C ALA A 119 -5.51 -10.72 4.22
N ARG A 120 -5.00 -9.58 3.78
CA ARG A 120 -4.99 -9.14 2.37
C ARG A 120 -3.57 -9.09 1.78
N CYS A 121 -2.56 -9.35 2.60
CA CYS A 121 -1.16 -9.42 2.20
C CYS A 121 -0.75 -10.86 1.87
N PRO A 122 0.41 -11.07 1.19
CA PRO A 122 0.96 -12.40 0.94
C PRO A 122 1.06 -13.25 2.21
N LEU A 123 0.62 -14.51 2.11
CA LEU A 123 0.72 -15.50 3.17
C LEU A 123 1.78 -16.53 2.79
N ILE A 124 2.76 -16.72 3.66
CA ILE A 124 3.84 -17.70 3.53
C ILE A 124 3.71 -18.71 4.67
N CYS A 125 3.59 -19.98 4.36
CA CYS A 125 3.54 -21.05 5.35
C CYS A 125 4.75 -21.97 5.21
N ALA A 126 5.46 -22.21 6.32
CA ALA A 126 6.54 -23.17 6.40
C ALA A 126 6.11 -24.37 7.29
N PRO A 127 5.64 -25.47 6.69
CA PRO A 127 5.14 -26.62 7.44
C PRO A 127 6.24 -27.32 8.25
N ALA A 128 5.85 -27.84 9.44
CA ALA A 128 6.69 -28.72 10.24
C ALA A 128 5.83 -29.73 11.01
N MET A 129 5.97 -31.01 10.65
CA MET A 129 5.21 -32.12 11.25
C MET A 129 5.92 -33.46 10.98
N ASP A 130 5.44 -34.57 11.55
CA ASP A 130 5.93 -35.92 11.19
C ASP A 130 5.66 -36.24 9.72
N GLY A 131 6.54 -37.01 9.09
CA GLY A 131 6.43 -37.35 7.68
C GLY A 131 5.13 -38.11 7.32
N GLY A 132 4.62 -38.94 8.24
CA GLY A 132 3.33 -39.59 8.07
C GLY A 132 2.16 -38.59 8.01
N MET A 133 2.24 -37.49 8.80
CA MET A 133 1.25 -36.41 8.75
C MET A 133 1.38 -35.59 7.45
N TRP A 134 2.60 -35.27 7.04
CA TRP A 134 2.85 -34.49 5.82
C TRP A 134 2.31 -35.19 4.57
N ASN A 135 2.51 -36.51 4.48
CA ASN A 135 2.05 -37.31 3.37
C ASN A 135 0.60 -37.79 3.49
N HIS A 136 -0.10 -37.40 4.58
CA HIS A 136 -1.50 -37.77 4.75
C HIS A 136 -2.36 -37.06 3.69
N GLN A 137 -3.24 -37.82 3.01
CA GLN A 137 -4.05 -37.32 1.89
C GLN A 137 -4.75 -35.99 2.21
N THR A 138 -5.36 -35.86 3.38
CA THR A 138 -6.06 -34.63 3.79
C THR A 138 -5.10 -33.44 3.90
N VAL A 139 -3.89 -33.64 4.41
CA VAL A 139 -2.89 -32.55 4.51
C VAL A 139 -2.42 -32.14 3.12
N VAL A 140 -2.17 -33.10 2.24
CA VAL A 140 -1.84 -32.86 0.82
C VAL A 140 -2.94 -32.06 0.11
N GLU A 141 -4.21 -32.41 0.36
CA GLU A 141 -5.37 -31.69 -0.19
C GLU A 141 -5.44 -30.25 0.35
N HIS A 142 -5.26 -30.03 1.65
CA HIS A 142 -5.23 -28.70 2.24
C HIS A 142 -4.10 -27.84 1.66
N VAL A 143 -2.89 -28.39 1.55
CA VAL A 143 -1.75 -27.69 0.95
C VAL A 143 -2.03 -27.31 -0.51
N ARG A 144 -2.61 -28.24 -1.30
CA ARG A 144 -3.00 -27.96 -2.69
C ARG A 144 -4.03 -26.84 -2.77
N MET A 145 -5.03 -26.84 -1.89
CA MET A 145 -6.06 -25.81 -1.82
C MET A 145 -5.46 -24.43 -1.46
N LEU A 146 -4.55 -24.38 -0.48
CA LEU A 146 -3.86 -23.16 -0.10
C LEU A 146 -3.00 -22.60 -1.23
N ARG A 147 -2.24 -23.45 -1.92
CA ARG A 147 -1.46 -23.05 -3.11
C ARG A 147 -2.36 -22.50 -4.23
N ALA A 148 -3.48 -23.13 -4.50
CA ALA A 148 -4.45 -22.66 -5.50
C ALA A 148 -5.05 -21.29 -5.14
N ARG A 149 -5.06 -20.93 -3.86
CA ARG A 149 -5.49 -19.60 -3.34
C ARG A 149 -4.35 -18.59 -3.25
N GLY A 150 -3.16 -18.91 -3.75
CA GLY A 150 -2.00 -18.00 -3.77
C GLY A 150 -1.15 -18.02 -2.50
N VAL A 151 -1.36 -18.97 -1.57
CA VAL A 151 -0.49 -19.10 -0.40
C VAL A 151 0.84 -19.73 -0.83
N THR A 152 1.94 -19.10 -0.46
CA THR A 152 3.29 -19.63 -0.67
C THR A 152 3.57 -20.70 0.38
N ILE A 153 3.77 -21.96 -0.04
CA ILE A 153 4.16 -23.06 0.84
C ILE A 153 5.64 -23.31 0.65
N VAL A 154 6.43 -23.12 1.72
CA VAL A 154 7.85 -23.50 1.74
C VAL A 154 7.93 -24.95 2.20
N ASP A 155 8.06 -25.86 1.26
CA ASP A 155 8.01 -27.31 1.53
C ASP A 155 9.00 -27.70 2.63
N PRO A 156 8.59 -28.62 3.55
CA PRO A 156 9.45 -29.12 4.60
C PRO A 156 10.61 -29.94 4.01
N GLU A 157 11.69 -29.98 4.76
CA GLU A 157 12.89 -30.72 4.37
C GLU A 157 12.84 -32.17 4.81
N GLU A 158 13.67 -32.98 4.14
CA GLU A 158 13.95 -34.36 4.54
C GLU A 158 15.04 -34.36 5.63
N GLY A 159 14.90 -35.24 6.60
CA GLY A 159 15.90 -35.40 7.66
C GLY A 159 15.37 -36.14 8.87
N ALA A 160 16.15 -36.11 9.94
CA ALA A 160 15.76 -36.71 11.22
C ALA A 160 14.59 -35.92 11.83
N LEU A 161 13.53 -36.63 12.17
CA LEU A 161 12.32 -36.09 12.79
C LEU A 161 12.36 -36.30 14.32
N ALA A 162 11.57 -35.54 15.07
CA ALA A 162 11.47 -35.70 16.53
C ALA A 162 10.97 -37.08 16.96
N SER A 163 10.31 -37.82 16.07
CA SER A 163 9.89 -39.23 16.27
C SER A 163 11.03 -40.24 16.15
N GLY A 164 12.27 -39.81 15.83
CA GLY A 164 13.41 -40.67 15.57
C GLY A 164 13.44 -41.27 14.16
N ARG A 165 12.43 -40.99 13.33
CA ARG A 165 12.36 -41.45 11.93
C ARG A 165 13.10 -40.45 11.03
N ILE A 166 13.51 -40.95 9.85
CA ILE A 166 14.01 -40.10 8.76
C ILE A 166 12.89 -39.95 7.75
N GLY A 167 12.63 -38.74 7.27
CA GLY A 167 11.60 -38.44 6.29
C GLY A 167 11.37 -36.95 6.08
N GLN A 168 10.49 -36.62 5.15
CA GLN A 168 10.08 -35.25 4.88
C GLN A 168 9.11 -34.77 5.96
N GLY A 169 9.38 -33.60 6.55
CA GLY A 169 8.52 -33.03 7.60
C GLY A 169 9.24 -32.02 8.50
N ARG A 170 10.57 -31.91 8.36
CA ARG A 170 11.39 -30.93 9.09
C ARG A 170 11.13 -29.52 8.57
N LEU A 171 11.02 -28.54 9.48
CA LEU A 171 10.90 -27.12 9.08
C LEU A 171 12.04 -26.74 8.13
N ALA A 172 11.68 -26.12 7.02
CA ALA A 172 12.62 -25.62 6.03
C ALA A 172 13.70 -24.73 6.67
N GLU A 173 14.88 -24.74 6.08
CA GLU A 173 15.98 -23.87 6.55
C GLU A 173 15.59 -22.39 6.46
N GLU A 174 16.13 -21.60 7.39
CA GLU A 174 15.84 -20.18 7.55
C GLU A 174 15.99 -19.41 6.24
N THR A 175 17.05 -19.68 5.47
CA THR A 175 17.32 -19.04 4.18
C THR A 175 16.20 -19.25 3.17
N ARG A 176 15.64 -20.46 3.06
CA ARG A 176 14.53 -20.76 2.14
C ARG A 176 13.25 -20.01 2.53
N ILE A 177 12.99 -19.85 3.82
CA ILE A 177 11.84 -19.08 4.31
C ILE A 177 12.06 -17.59 4.00
N LEU A 178 13.27 -17.07 4.25
CA LEU A 178 13.63 -15.69 3.90
C LEU A 178 13.50 -15.43 2.40
N ASP A 179 13.96 -16.34 1.55
CA ASP A 179 13.84 -16.19 0.09
C ASP A 179 12.40 -16.20 -0.38
N ALA A 180 11.53 -17.01 0.25
CA ALA A 180 10.11 -16.97 -0.02
C ALA A 180 9.47 -15.62 0.41
N VAL A 181 9.87 -15.07 1.56
CA VAL A 181 9.45 -13.75 2.02
C VAL A 181 9.96 -12.65 1.08
N ARG A 182 11.24 -12.69 0.71
CA ARG A 182 11.82 -11.75 -0.26
C ARG A 182 11.07 -11.80 -1.59
N SER A 183 10.78 -13.00 -2.09
CA SER A 183 10.04 -13.18 -3.35
C SER A 183 8.60 -12.67 -3.26
N ALA A 184 7.92 -12.91 -2.15
CA ALA A 184 6.56 -12.44 -1.91
C ALA A 184 6.49 -10.92 -1.73
N LEU A 185 7.53 -10.34 -1.13
CA LEU A 185 7.71 -8.89 -0.92
C LEU A 185 8.58 -8.23 -2.00
N ALA A 186 9.13 -8.99 -2.95
CA ALA A 186 9.80 -8.45 -4.11
C ALA A 186 8.80 -7.58 -4.87
N THR A 187 8.63 -6.38 -4.38
CA THR A 187 7.91 -5.33 -5.05
C THR A 187 8.57 -5.18 -6.41
N LYS A 188 7.78 -5.24 -7.46
CA LYS A 188 8.24 -4.83 -8.78
C LYS A 188 8.97 -3.50 -8.59
N ARG A 189 10.29 -3.47 -8.71
CA ARG A 189 11.05 -2.20 -8.72
C ARG A 189 10.92 -1.52 -10.08
N ASP A 190 9.76 -1.63 -10.65
CA ASP A 190 9.41 -1.12 -11.97
C ASP A 190 9.33 0.41 -12.02
N TRP A 191 9.29 1.07 -10.86
CA TRP A 191 9.35 2.52 -10.74
C TRP A 191 10.75 3.06 -10.45
N LEU A 192 11.78 2.20 -10.53
CA LEU A 192 13.18 2.65 -10.35
C LEU A 192 13.55 3.67 -11.44
N GLY A 193 14.13 4.80 -11.03
CA GLY A 193 14.49 5.91 -11.93
C GLY A 193 13.34 6.89 -12.20
N HIS A 194 12.12 6.59 -11.77
CA HIS A 194 10.99 7.52 -11.86
C HIS A 194 10.93 8.46 -10.65
N ARG A 195 10.50 9.70 -10.93
CA ARG A 195 10.30 10.76 -9.94
C ARG A 195 8.83 11.13 -9.92
N VAL A 196 8.17 10.86 -8.81
CA VAL A 196 6.71 10.99 -8.66
C VAL A 196 6.40 12.16 -7.74
N LEU A 197 5.68 13.14 -8.27
CA LEU A 197 5.17 14.28 -7.53
C LEU A 197 3.68 14.07 -7.26
N ILE A 198 3.29 14.05 -5.99
CA ILE A 198 1.93 13.73 -5.58
C ILE A 198 1.36 14.88 -4.75
N SER A 199 0.12 15.29 -5.03
CA SER A 199 -0.63 16.16 -4.11
C SER A 199 -1.58 15.33 -3.26
N ALA A 200 -1.75 15.69 -1.98
CA ALA A 200 -2.63 15.00 -1.05
C ALA A 200 -3.32 15.95 -0.07
N GLY A 201 -4.37 15.46 0.59
CA GLY A 201 -5.09 16.21 1.61
C GLY A 201 -5.98 17.32 1.05
N PRO A 202 -6.68 18.03 1.91
CA PRO A 202 -7.44 19.22 1.56
C PRO A 202 -6.56 20.47 1.56
N THR A 203 -6.98 21.53 0.87
CA THR A 203 -6.50 22.89 1.19
C THR A 203 -7.45 23.54 2.18
N GLN A 204 -6.93 24.51 2.94
CA GLN A 204 -7.67 25.32 3.92
C GLN A 204 -7.51 26.79 3.56
N GLU A 205 -8.61 27.40 3.13
CA GLU A 205 -8.61 28.79 2.69
C GLU A 205 -9.10 29.68 3.84
N PRO A 206 -8.23 30.52 4.43
CA PRO A 206 -8.55 31.23 5.66
C PRO A 206 -9.64 32.28 5.46
N ILE A 207 -10.66 32.24 6.33
CA ILE A 207 -11.64 33.33 6.50
C ILE A 207 -11.08 34.35 7.49
N ASP A 208 -10.52 33.88 8.58
CA ASP A 208 -9.84 34.62 9.63
C ASP A 208 -8.82 33.66 10.33
N PRO A 209 -8.04 34.09 11.32
CA PRO A 209 -7.04 33.23 11.99
C PRO A 209 -7.61 32.00 12.70
N VAL A 210 -8.94 31.82 12.74
CA VAL A 210 -9.61 30.72 13.47
C VAL A 210 -10.44 29.84 12.55
N ARG A 211 -10.95 30.37 11.44
CA ARG A 211 -11.91 29.69 10.55
C ARG A 211 -11.41 29.69 9.11
N TYR A 212 -11.70 28.61 8.41
CA TYR A 212 -11.33 28.41 7.00
C TYR A 212 -12.42 27.69 6.23
N ILE A 213 -12.36 27.77 4.91
CA ILE A 213 -13.11 26.95 3.96
C ILE A 213 -12.20 25.79 3.56
N SER A 214 -12.76 24.57 3.50
CA SER A 214 -12.01 23.38 3.13
C SER A 214 -12.91 22.31 2.54
N ASN A 215 -12.32 21.39 1.79
CA ASN A 215 -12.98 20.18 1.29
C ASN A 215 -12.85 19.03 2.28
N ARG A 216 -13.85 18.12 2.27
CA ARG A 216 -13.78 16.90 3.08
C ARG A 216 -12.78 15.94 2.44
N SER A 217 -11.54 15.92 2.92
CA SER A 217 -10.51 14.98 2.48
C SER A 217 -9.65 14.58 3.68
N SER A 218 -9.32 13.31 3.77
CA SER A 218 -8.41 12.77 4.78
C SER A 218 -6.96 12.66 4.31
N GLY A 219 -6.69 12.84 3.01
CA GLY A 219 -5.38 12.64 2.41
C GLY A 219 -4.97 11.17 2.17
N LYS A 220 -5.72 10.20 2.70
CA LYS A 220 -5.36 8.77 2.70
C LYS A 220 -4.97 8.22 1.32
N MET A 221 -5.64 8.64 0.24
CA MET A 221 -5.34 8.16 -1.12
C MET A 221 -3.97 8.61 -1.61
N GLY A 222 -3.65 9.90 -1.46
CA GLY A 222 -2.34 10.43 -1.85
C GLY A 222 -1.19 9.85 -1.03
N TYR A 223 -1.42 9.62 0.26
CA TYR A 223 -0.44 8.95 1.12
C TYR A 223 -0.24 7.48 0.73
N ALA A 224 -1.31 6.75 0.39
CA ALA A 224 -1.21 5.37 -0.11
C ALA A 224 -0.45 5.29 -1.45
N LEU A 225 -0.70 6.25 -2.37
CA LEU A 225 0.04 6.36 -3.63
C LEU A 225 1.53 6.66 -3.39
N ALA A 226 1.84 7.57 -2.47
CA ALA A 226 3.22 7.92 -2.14
C ALA A 226 3.98 6.73 -1.55
N GLU A 227 3.37 6.01 -0.62
CA GLU A 227 3.92 4.79 -0.04
C GLU A 227 4.13 3.69 -1.09
N ALA A 228 3.13 3.44 -1.94
CA ALA A 228 3.19 2.41 -2.97
C ALA A 228 4.25 2.73 -4.04
N ALA A 229 4.35 3.98 -4.50
CA ALA A 229 5.36 4.41 -5.47
C ALA A 229 6.78 4.28 -4.90
N GLN A 230 6.99 4.71 -3.65
CA GLN A 230 8.26 4.60 -2.96
C GLN A 230 8.68 3.12 -2.79
N LYS A 231 7.76 2.24 -2.37
CA LYS A 231 8.01 0.79 -2.28
C LYS A 231 8.40 0.19 -3.62
N ARG A 232 7.88 0.69 -4.73
CA ARG A 232 8.21 0.26 -6.10
C ARG A 232 9.50 0.90 -6.65
N GLY A 233 10.23 1.67 -5.83
CA GLY A 233 11.55 2.22 -6.15
C GLY A 233 11.54 3.62 -6.74
N ALA A 234 10.40 4.32 -6.78
CA ALA A 234 10.34 5.72 -7.18
C ALA A 234 10.97 6.65 -6.13
N GLN A 235 11.52 7.76 -6.60
CA GLN A 235 11.74 8.93 -5.75
C GLN A 235 10.42 9.70 -5.65
N VAL A 236 9.94 9.97 -4.44
CA VAL A 236 8.62 10.54 -4.22
C VAL A 236 8.69 11.85 -3.45
N VAL A 237 8.00 12.86 -3.96
CA VAL A 237 7.70 14.11 -3.25
C VAL A 237 6.18 14.20 -3.08
N LEU A 238 5.72 14.33 -1.84
CA LEU A 238 4.32 14.45 -1.46
C LEU A 238 4.05 15.89 -0.98
N VAL A 239 3.33 16.67 -1.78
CA VAL A 239 2.82 18.00 -1.38
C VAL A 239 1.48 17.78 -0.67
N SER A 240 1.46 18.00 0.63
CA SER A 240 0.31 17.66 1.47
C SER A 240 -0.31 18.87 2.13
N GLY A 241 -1.61 19.06 1.88
CA GLY A 241 -2.46 19.86 2.75
C GLY A 241 -2.58 19.26 4.14
N PRO A 242 -3.24 19.93 5.11
CA PRO A 242 -3.32 19.49 6.50
C PRO A 242 -4.01 18.14 6.65
N THR A 243 -3.33 17.19 7.27
CA THR A 243 -3.85 15.84 7.61
C THR A 243 -3.30 15.39 8.94
N SER A 244 -3.93 14.38 9.55
CA SER A 244 -3.42 13.69 10.74
C SER A 244 -2.55 12.48 10.43
N LEU A 245 -2.23 12.24 9.14
CA LEU A 245 -1.49 11.07 8.70
C LEU A 245 0.01 11.26 8.95
N SER A 246 0.68 10.19 9.37
CA SER A 246 2.13 10.17 9.49
C SER A 246 2.80 10.15 8.11
N ALA A 247 3.93 10.84 7.97
CA ALA A 247 4.70 10.85 6.75
C ALA A 247 5.14 9.43 6.36
N PRO A 248 4.93 8.99 5.09
CA PRO A 248 5.40 7.69 4.64
C PRO A 248 6.93 7.63 4.67
N ARG A 249 7.48 6.49 5.05
CA ARG A 249 8.95 6.32 5.10
C ARG A 249 9.60 6.50 3.73
N GLY A 250 10.71 7.26 3.69
CA GLY A 250 11.47 7.48 2.45
C GLY A 250 10.78 8.40 1.44
N VAL A 251 9.74 9.12 1.85
CA VAL A 251 9.04 10.13 1.04
C VAL A 251 9.36 11.52 1.58
N GLU A 252 9.75 12.44 0.69
CA GLU A 252 9.85 13.86 1.02
C GLU A 252 8.43 14.44 1.12
N VAL A 253 8.04 14.95 2.30
CA VAL A 253 6.74 15.59 2.49
C VAL A 253 6.93 17.10 2.55
N VAL A 254 6.19 17.81 1.70
CA VAL A 254 6.15 19.29 1.63
C VAL A 254 4.78 19.72 2.16
N PRO A 255 4.69 20.20 3.40
CA PRO A 255 3.43 20.68 3.96
C PRO A 255 3.03 22.01 3.32
N VAL A 256 1.75 22.13 3.03
CA VAL A 256 1.11 23.35 2.51
C VAL A 256 -0.24 23.52 3.19
N GLU A 257 -0.76 24.74 3.23
CA GLU A 257 -2.07 25.01 3.82
C GLU A 257 -3.10 25.42 2.76
N THR A 258 -2.74 26.35 1.87
CA THR A 258 -3.66 26.92 0.89
C THR A 258 -3.47 26.35 -0.52
N ALA A 259 -4.47 26.59 -1.38
CA ALA A 259 -4.38 26.26 -2.82
C ALA A 259 -3.22 27.00 -3.50
N GLU A 260 -2.92 28.22 -3.08
CA GLU A 260 -1.81 29.02 -3.60
C GLU A 260 -0.45 28.41 -3.24
N GLU A 261 -0.27 28.01 -1.99
CA GLU A 261 0.95 27.32 -1.54
C GLU A 261 1.13 25.98 -2.24
N MET A 262 0.05 25.20 -2.40
CA MET A 262 0.06 23.94 -3.13
C MET A 262 0.44 24.17 -4.60
N THR A 263 -0.13 25.17 -5.25
CA THR A 263 0.19 25.59 -6.61
C THR A 263 1.70 25.87 -6.76
N LYS A 264 2.24 26.70 -5.88
CA LYS A 264 3.66 27.08 -5.87
C LYS A 264 4.57 25.87 -5.65
N ALA A 265 4.24 25.02 -4.68
CA ALA A 265 5.04 23.85 -4.35
C ALA A 265 5.08 22.82 -5.51
N LEU A 266 3.96 22.61 -6.20
CA LEU A 266 3.85 21.72 -7.35
C LEU A 266 4.56 22.29 -8.59
N SER A 267 4.33 23.57 -8.92
CA SER A 267 4.95 24.24 -10.07
C SER A 267 6.48 24.22 -9.99
N THR A 268 7.03 24.52 -8.81
CA THR A 268 8.49 24.55 -8.59
C THR A 268 9.13 23.17 -8.84
N ARG A 269 8.37 22.08 -8.65
CA ARG A 269 8.86 20.71 -8.76
C ARG A 269 8.43 20.00 -10.04
N LEU A 270 7.63 20.64 -10.89
CA LEU A 270 7.12 20.02 -12.11
C LEU A 270 8.24 19.52 -13.04
N SER A 271 9.29 20.30 -13.24
CA SER A 271 10.41 19.93 -14.10
C SER A 271 11.24 18.77 -13.54
N TRP A 272 11.23 18.57 -12.24
CA TRP A 272 11.88 17.42 -11.60
C TRP A 272 11.10 16.12 -11.82
N ALA A 273 9.77 16.20 -11.88
CA ALA A 273 8.91 15.03 -11.93
C ALA A 273 8.91 14.32 -13.30
N THR A 274 8.79 13.00 -13.31
CA THR A 274 8.45 12.21 -14.49
C THR A 274 6.95 11.88 -14.52
N VAL A 275 6.34 11.81 -13.33
CA VAL A 275 4.91 11.56 -13.14
C VAL A 275 4.36 12.52 -12.09
N VAL A 276 3.20 13.09 -12.37
CA VAL A 276 2.47 13.96 -11.43
C VAL A 276 1.11 13.35 -11.16
N ILE A 277 0.75 13.17 -9.89
CA ILE A 277 -0.53 12.60 -9.45
C ILE A 277 -1.27 13.61 -8.59
N MET A 278 -2.39 14.11 -9.09
CA MET A 278 -3.19 15.15 -8.45
C MET A 278 -4.36 14.54 -7.68
N SER A 279 -4.12 14.10 -6.43
CA SER A 279 -5.14 13.48 -5.57
C SER A 279 -5.63 14.38 -4.43
N ALA A 280 -5.09 15.59 -4.30
CA ALA A 280 -5.54 16.57 -3.31
C ALA A 280 -6.97 17.06 -3.61
N ALA A 281 -7.71 17.38 -2.56
CA ALA A 281 -9.00 18.05 -2.65
C ALA A 281 -8.81 19.56 -2.46
N VAL A 282 -8.42 20.20 -3.56
CA VAL A 282 -8.18 21.66 -3.58
C VAL A 282 -9.52 22.38 -3.54
N ALA A 283 -9.64 23.43 -2.72
CA ALA A 283 -10.82 24.26 -2.69
C ALA A 283 -10.93 25.09 -3.99
N ASP A 284 -12.10 25.09 -4.63
CA ASP A 284 -12.36 25.86 -5.86
C ASP A 284 -12.53 27.36 -5.61
N TYR A 285 -12.83 27.73 -4.37
CA TYR A 285 -13.06 29.11 -3.94
C TYR A 285 -12.31 29.41 -2.66
N ARG A 286 -11.85 30.68 -2.54
CA ARG A 286 -11.27 31.24 -1.32
C ARG A 286 -11.95 32.53 -0.94
N PRO A 287 -11.91 32.97 0.33
CA PRO A 287 -12.32 34.27 0.71
C PRO A 287 -11.49 35.34 0.00
N LYS A 288 -12.18 36.31 -0.64
CA LYS A 288 -11.52 37.39 -1.38
C LYS A 288 -10.74 38.34 -0.45
N HIS A 289 -11.23 38.51 0.77
CA HIS A 289 -10.65 39.37 1.78
C HIS A 289 -10.57 38.62 3.12
N PRO A 290 -9.52 37.80 3.36
CA PRO A 290 -9.32 37.17 4.65
C PRO A 290 -9.15 38.23 5.75
N ALA A 291 -9.88 38.06 6.85
CA ALA A 291 -9.79 39.00 7.95
C ALA A 291 -8.52 38.77 8.78
N PRO A 292 -7.70 39.81 9.09
CA PRO A 292 -6.46 39.64 9.85
C PRO A 292 -6.72 39.37 11.34
N ARG A 293 -7.96 39.46 11.80
CA ARG A 293 -8.39 39.17 13.17
C ARG A 293 -9.69 38.38 13.15
N LYS A 294 -9.93 37.58 14.20
CA LYS A 294 -11.18 36.83 14.36
C LYS A 294 -12.40 37.74 14.20
N LEU A 295 -13.27 37.43 13.26
CA LEU A 295 -14.54 38.10 13.04
C LEU A 295 -15.46 37.87 14.24
N LYS A 296 -15.81 38.94 14.95
CA LYS A 296 -16.73 38.87 16.08
C LYS A 296 -18.18 38.93 15.60
N LYS A 297 -19.08 38.27 16.32
CA LYS A 297 -20.54 38.38 16.11
C LYS A 297 -20.97 39.80 16.39
N GLN A 298 -21.32 40.54 15.36
CA GLN A 298 -21.83 41.92 15.48
C GLN A 298 -23.33 41.85 15.24
N GLY A 299 -24.13 41.72 16.30
CA GLY A 299 -25.57 41.99 16.32
C GLY A 299 -26.50 41.52 15.18
N THR A 300 -25.96 41.08 14.07
CA THR A 300 -26.67 40.56 12.89
C THR A 300 -26.73 39.05 12.90
N THR A 301 -27.88 38.50 12.50
CA THR A 301 -28.11 37.05 12.39
C THR A 301 -27.48 36.47 11.12
N GLU A 302 -27.12 37.28 10.14
CA GLU A 302 -26.62 36.89 8.83
C GLU A 302 -25.27 37.55 8.55
N THR A 303 -24.36 36.81 7.88
CA THR A 303 -23.07 37.33 7.40
C THR A 303 -22.86 36.78 6.00
N ALA A 304 -22.50 37.65 5.05
CA ALA A 304 -22.08 37.30 3.72
C ALA A 304 -20.55 37.18 3.64
N LEU A 305 -20.05 36.22 2.94
CA LEU A 305 -18.64 36.00 2.65
C LEU A 305 -18.43 36.10 1.13
N GLU A 306 -17.68 37.11 0.69
CA GLU A 306 -17.30 37.21 -0.72
C GLU A 306 -16.21 36.17 -1.03
N LEU A 307 -16.45 35.39 -2.07
CA LEU A 307 -15.54 34.34 -2.54
C LEU A 307 -14.99 34.72 -3.93
N GLU A 308 -13.76 34.35 -4.17
CA GLU A 308 -13.14 34.33 -5.51
C GLU A 308 -12.63 32.96 -5.86
N ARG A 309 -12.47 32.68 -7.15
CA ARG A 309 -11.94 31.40 -7.61
C ARG A 309 -10.47 31.24 -7.27
N THR A 310 -10.08 30.04 -6.85
CA THR A 310 -8.68 29.64 -6.72
C THR A 310 -8.08 29.26 -8.09
N THR A 311 -6.78 29.11 -8.14
CA THR A 311 -6.08 28.62 -9.34
C THR A 311 -6.45 27.17 -9.60
N ASP A 312 -6.87 26.86 -10.84
CA ASP A 312 -7.01 25.48 -11.30
C ASP A 312 -5.61 24.86 -11.52
N ILE A 313 -5.11 24.23 -10.47
CA ILE A 313 -3.76 23.66 -10.45
C ILE A 313 -3.57 22.64 -11.56
N LEU A 314 -4.57 21.78 -11.80
CA LEU A 314 -4.49 20.71 -12.79
C LEU A 314 -4.35 21.28 -14.21
N SER A 315 -5.16 22.29 -14.57
CA SER A 315 -5.05 22.99 -15.85
C SER A 315 -3.71 23.70 -16.02
N MET A 316 -3.24 24.36 -14.97
CA MET A 316 -1.96 25.05 -14.99
C MET A 316 -0.80 24.05 -15.20
N LEU A 317 -0.74 22.96 -14.46
CA LEU A 317 0.30 21.93 -14.62
C LEU A 317 0.25 21.30 -16.00
N SER A 318 -0.97 21.04 -16.51
CA SER A 318 -1.17 20.52 -17.86
C SER A 318 -0.61 21.43 -18.94
N SER A 319 -0.80 22.74 -18.84
CA SER A 319 -0.25 23.71 -19.79
C SER A 319 1.28 23.85 -19.73
N GLN A 320 1.88 23.51 -18.60
CA GLN A 320 3.33 23.61 -18.35
C GLN A 320 4.06 22.28 -18.54
N LYS A 321 3.35 21.14 -18.57
CA LYS A 321 3.98 19.83 -18.72
C LYS A 321 4.67 19.71 -20.08
N THR A 322 5.82 19.05 -20.12
CA THR A 322 6.56 18.73 -21.35
C THR A 322 6.51 17.25 -21.67
N SER A 323 7.01 16.44 -20.75
CA SER A 323 7.10 14.97 -20.89
C SER A 323 6.53 14.20 -19.72
N GLN A 324 6.04 14.93 -18.71
CA GLN A 324 5.48 14.33 -17.50
C GLN A 324 4.16 13.61 -17.83
N LEU A 325 3.98 12.42 -17.24
CA LEU A 325 2.69 11.77 -17.20
C LEU A 325 1.84 12.43 -16.10
N LEU A 326 0.64 12.88 -16.45
CA LEU A 326 -0.25 13.60 -15.55
C LEU A 326 -1.49 12.75 -15.22
N VAL A 327 -1.66 12.44 -13.95
CA VAL A 327 -2.79 11.68 -13.41
C VAL A 327 -3.70 12.62 -12.61
N GLY A 328 -4.98 12.71 -13.01
CA GLY A 328 -6.00 13.48 -12.30
C GLY A 328 -6.96 12.59 -11.52
N PHE A 329 -7.66 13.20 -10.56
CA PHE A 329 -8.76 12.57 -9.82
C PHE A 329 -10.06 13.34 -10.09
N ALA A 330 -11.16 12.59 -10.14
CA ALA A 330 -12.51 13.13 -10.16
C ALA A 330 -13.36 12.42 -9.11
N ALA A 331 -14.17 13.16 -8.38
CA ALA A 331 -15.17 12.64 -7.47
C ALA A 331 -16.53 13.02 -8.06
N GLU A 332 -17.27 12.04 -8.54
CA GLU A 332 -18.50 12.27 -9.29
C GLU A 332 -19.66 11.52 -8.64
N THR A 333 -20.85 12.06 -8.80
CA THR A 333 -22.08 11.48 -8.29
C THR A 333 -23.00 10.89 -9.36
N ASN A 334 -22.89 11.38 -10.62
CA ASN A 334 -23.70 10.97 -11.75
C ASN A 334 -22.82 10.96 -13.01
N ASP A 335 -23.15 10.10 -13.99
CA ASP A 335 -22.49 10.01 -15.31
C ASP A 335 -20.94 9.98 -15.23
N LEU A 336 -20.43 9.19 -14.25
CA LEU A 336 -19.03 9.11 -13.85
C LEU A 336 -18.06 9.02 -15.06
N VAL A 337 -18.35 8.12 -16.02
CA VAL A 337 -17.46 7.86 -17.17
C VAL A 337 -17.47 9.03 -18.15
N ALA A 338 -18.62 9.64 -18.41
CA ALA A 338 -18.73 10.77 -19.34
C ALA A 338 -17.99 11.99 -18.80
N HIS A 339 -18.29 12.41 -17.57
CA HIS A 339 -17.62 13.56 -16.93
C HIS A 339 -16.10 13.35 -16.75
N ALA A 340 -15.69 12.10 -16.44
CA ALA A 340 -14.26 11.79 -16.36
C ALA A 340 -13.56 11.90 -17.72
N LYS A 341 -14.20 11.45 -18.81
CA LYS A 341 -13.66 11.61 -20.18
C LYS A 341 -13.54 13.08 -20.57
N ASP A 342 -14.58 13.86 -20.33
CA ASP A 342 -14.54 15.31 -20.61
C ASP A 342 -13.41 15.99 -19.84
N LYS A 343 -13.20 15.60 -18.58
CA LYS A 343 -12.12 16.13 -17.75
C LYS A 343 -10.75 15.65 -18.22
N LEU A 344 -10.63 14.39 -18.65
CA LEU A 344 -9.40 13.83 -19.24
C LEU A 344 -8.97 14.65 -20.47
N GLU A 345 -9.90 14.91 -21.38
CA GLU A 345 -9.65 15.64 -22.63
C GLU A 345 -9.41 17.14 -22.37
N SER A 346 -10.32 17.80 -21.66
CA SER A 346 -10.24 19.27 -21.43
C SER A 346 -9.03 19.67 -20.59
N LYS A 347 -8.52 18.79 -19.72
CA LYS A 347 -7.32 19.02 -18.90
C LYS A 347 -6.07 18.33 -19.45
N HIS A 348 -6.13 17.73 -20.63
CA HIS A 348 -5.03 17.01 -21.29
C HIS A 348 -4.32 16.04 -20.35
N LEU A 349 -5.09 15.24 -19.61
CA LEU A 349 -4.56 14.24 -18.69
C LEU A 349 -4.14 12.98 -19.45
N ASP A 350 -3.23 12.23 -18.89
CA ASP A 350 -2.82 10.93 -19.42
C ASP A 350 -3.63 9.80 -18.81
N LEU A 351 -4.08 9.98 -17.55
CA LEU A 351 -4.92 9.07 -16.80
C LEU A 351 -5.84 9.85 -15.87
N ILE A 352 -7.09 9.44 -15.75
CA ILE A 352 -8.01 9.94 -14.74
C ILE A 352 -8.54 8.80 -13.88
N VAL A 353 -8.60 9.06 -12.58
CA VAL A 353 -9.17 8.17 -11.56
C VAL A 353 -10.50 8.76 -11.14
N ALA A 354 -11.58 8.18 -11.60
CA ALA A 354 -12.94 8.59 -11.27
C ALA A 354 -13.46 7.78 -10.07
N ASN A 355 -13.70 8.47 -8.96
CA ASN A 355 -14.21 7.88 -7.72
C ASN A 355 -15.73 8.02 -7.66
N ASP A 356 -16.42 6.90 -7.46
CA ASP A 356 -17.85 6.89 -7.17
C ASP A 356 -18.07 7.07 -5.65
N ILE A 357 -18.41 8.30 -5.26
CA ILE A 357 -18.64 8.65 -3.85
C ILE A 357 -20.06 8.31 -3.35
N THR A 358 -20.93 7.78 -4.21
CA THR A 358 -22.32 7.44 -3.87
C THR A 358 -22.45 6.03 -3.30
N LYS A 359 -21.47 5.16 -3.55
CA LYS A 359 -21.53 3.77 -3.09
C LYS A 359 -21.26 3.65 -1.59
N PRO A 360 -22.02 2.81 -0.87
CA PRO A 360 -21.77 2.55 0.54
C PRO A 360 -20.32 2.03 0.76
N GLY A 361 -19.61 2.60 1.73
CA GLY A 361 -18.22 2.24 2.03
C GLY A 361 -17.17 2.97 1.17
N ALA A 362 -17.57 3.60 0.06
CA ALA A 362 -16.69 4.45 -0.75
C ALA A 362 -16.93 5.93 -0.41
N GLY A 363 -15.89 6.72 -0.22
CA GLY A 363 -16.05 8.14 0.01
C GLY A 363 -14.90 8.79 0.79
N PHE A 364 -15.11 10.08 1.10
CA PHE A 364 -14.14 10.84 1.87
C PHE A 364 -14.00 10.28 3.30
N GLY A 365 -12.77 9.97 3.71
CA GLY A 365 -12.48 9.44 5.06
C GLY A 365 -12.50 7.91 5.17
N SER A 366 -13.17 7.18 4.25
CA SER A 366 -13.14 5.72 4.21
C SER A 366 -11.74 5.17 3.92
N ASP A 367 -11.47 3.94 4.36
CA ASP A 367 -10.24 3.19 4.02
C ASP A 367 -10.36 2.46 2.68
N GLU A 368 -11.58 2.27 2.19
CA GLU A 368 -11.90 1.64 0.91
C GLU A 368 -12.40 2.66 -0.11
N ASN A 369 -12.35 2.29 -1.38
CA ASN A 369 -12.91 3.09 -2.47
C ASN A 369 -13.28 2.22 -3.68
N VAL A 370 -14.22 2.74 -4.50
CA VAL A 370 -14.58 2.21 -5.83
C VAL A 370 -14.12 3.23 -6.86
N ALA A 371 -13.37 2.81 -7.84
CA ALA A 371 -12.83 3.72 -8.85
C ALA A 371 -12.91 3.13 -10.26
N THR A 372 -13.02 4.02 -11.24
CA THR A 372 -12.85 3.71 -12.66
C THR A 372 -11.63 4.45 -13.17
N LEU A 373 -10.70 3.73 -13.78
CA LEU A 373 -9.52 4.29 -14.43
C LEU A 373 -9.83 4.50 -15.92
N ILE A 374 -9.54 5.68 -16.44
CA ILE A 374 -9.71 5.98 -17.86
C ILE A 374 -8.41 6.61 -18.36
N ASP A 375 -7.79 6.02 -19.37
CA ASP A 375 -6.55 6.54 -19.94
C ASP A 375 -6.78 7.33 -21.25
N ARG A 376 -5.75 8.05 -21.67
CA ARG A 376 -5.74 8.85 -22.91
C ARG A 376 -5.95 8.03 -24.18
N ASN A 377 -5.78 6.70 -24.14
CA ASN A 377 -6.00 5.81 -25.27
C ASN A 377 -7.45 5.28 -25.32
N GLY A 378 -8.29 5.69 -24.36
CA GLY A 378 -9.70 5.30 -24.25
C GLY A 378 -9.95 3.99 -23.50
N LEU A 379 -8.91 3.37 -22.90
CA LEU A 379 -9.07 2.19 -22.07
C LEU A 379 -9.81 2.57 -20.78
N VAL A 380 -10.88 1.85 -20.48
CA VAL A 380 -11.68 2.00 -19.25
C VAL A 380 -11.55 0.74 -18.41
N ILE A 381 -11.14 0.88 -17.14
CA ILE A 381 -10.98 -0.21 -16.19
C ILE A 381 -11.83 0.10 -14.96
N GLU A 382 -12.88 -0.67 -14.76
CA GLU A 382 -13.68 -0.58 -13.54
C GLU A 382 -13.05 -1.43 -12.44
N LEU A 383 -12.79 -0.82 -11.30
CA LEU A 383 -12.22 -1.50 -10.14
C LEU A 383 -13.32 -1.68 -9.07
N PRO A 384 -13.45 -2.89 -8.52
CA PRO A 384 -14.40 -3.13 -7.43
C PRO A 384 -14.01 -2.37 -6.17
N LEU A 385 -14.83 -2.46 -5.13
CA LEU A 385 -14.48 -1.92 -3.80
C LEU A 385 -13.16 -2.57 -3.33
N LYS A 386 -12.17 -1.73 -3.11
CA LYS A 386 -10.81 -2.11 -2.67
C LYS A 386 -10.31 -1.16 -1.60
N SER A 387 -9.35 -1.60 -0.80
CA SER A 387 -8.59 -0.70 0.06
C SER A 387 -7.85 0.35 -0.77
N LYS A 388 -7.66 1.54 -0.23
CA LYS A 388 -6.87 2.61 -0.90
C LYS A 388 -5.43 2.18 -1.20
N ARG A 389 -4.90 1.22 -0.43
CA ARG A 389 -3.58 0.64 -0.67
C ARG A 389 -3.54 -0.23 -1.93
N GLU A 390 -4.53 -1.10 -2.13
CA GLU A 390 -4.66 -1.91 -3.34
C GLU A 390 -4.95 -1.03 -4.56
N LEU A 391 -5.85 -0.06 -4.41
CA LEU A 391 -6.18 0.90 -5.46
C LEU A 391 -4.96 1.73 -5.89
N ALA A 392 -4.08 2.11 -4.96
CA ALA A 392 -2.83 2.78 -5.28
C ALA A 392 -1.93 1.92 -6.18
N GLY A 393 -1.88 0.61 -5.92
CA GLY A 393 -1.19 -0.36 -6.80
C GLY A 393 -1.74 -0.37 -8.21
N ASP A 394 -3.07 -0.49 -8.36
CA ASP A 394 -3.75 -0.52 -9.67
C ASP A 394 -3.53 0.79 -10.46
N ILE A 395 -3.60 1.94 -9.78
CA ILE A 395 -3.34 3.25 -10.40
C ILE A 395 -1.89 3.36 -10.89
N LEU A 396 -0.93 2.92 -10.08
CA LEU A 396 0.48 2.91 -10.46
C LEU A 396 0.75 1.93 -11.61
N ASP A 397 0.06 0.78 -11.66
CA ASP A 397 0.17 -0.16 -12.77
C ASP A 397 -0.37 0.44 -14.07
N ALA A 398 -1.48 1.17 -14.02
CA ALA A 398 -2.04 1.88 -15.18
C ALA A 398 -1.10 3.00 -15.66
N ALA A 399 -0.56 3.81 -14.74
CA ALA A 399 0.39 4.86 -15.06
C ALA A 399 1.69 4.30 -15.65
N HIS A 400 2.19 3.19 -15.12
CA HIS A 400 3.41 2.53 -15.60
C HIS A 400 3.26 2.02 -17.04
N ARG A 401 2.13 1.42 -17.40
CA ARG A 401 1.83 1.04 -18.80
C ARG A 401 1.95 2.23 -19.75
N LEU A 402 1.34 3.36 -19.40
CA LEU A 402 1.39 4.57 -20.22
C LEU A 402 2.81 5.16 -20.39
N LEU A 403 3.68 5.01 -19.37
CA LEU A 403 5.09 5.39 -19.46
C LEU A 403 5.84 4.54 -20.49
N HIS A 404 5.59 3.23 -20.51
CA HIS A 404 6.23 2.31 -21.46
C HIS A 404 5.75 2.52 -22.90
N ASP A 405 4.46 2.74 -23.11
CA ASP A 405 3.89 3.02 -24.43
C ASP A 405 4.51 4.28 -25.04
N ALA A 406 4.67 5.34 -24.25
CA ALA A 406 5.31 6.58 -24.67
C ALA A 406 6.80 6.39 -25.03
N THR A 407 7.51 5.52 -24.32
CA THR A 407 8.93 5.23 -24.59
C THR A 407 9.08 4.42 -25.86
N SER A 408 8.24 3.42 -26.11
CA SER A 408 8.24 2.57 -27.29
C SER A 408 7.95 3.37 -28.56
N GLN A 409 6.99 4.32 -28.52
CA GLN A 409 6.67 5.20 -29.64
C GLN A 409 7.83 6.16 -29.98
N ARG A 410 8.53 6.70 -28.98
CA ARG A 410 9.72 7.58 -29.21
C ARG A 410 10.89 6.82 -29.81
N THR A 411 11.09 5.56 -29.46
CA THR A 411 12.18 4.73 -30.02
C THR A 411 11.87 4.34 -31.47
N ALA A 412 10.61 4.03 -31.80
CA ALA A 412 10.17 3.73 -33.15
C ALA A 412 10.30 4.94 -34.12
N HIS A 413 10.02 6.15 -33.63
CA HIS A 413 10.14 7.39 -34.43
C HIS A 413 11.60 7.81 -34.72
N ARG A 414 12.55 7.41 -33.84
CA ARG A 414 13.99 7.62 -34.07
C ARG A 414 14.64 6.61 -35.02
N ALA A 415 13.98 5.49 -35.28
CA ALA A 415 14.50 4.40 -36.11
C ALA A 415 14.11 4.48 -37.59
N THR A 416 13.29 5.45 -38.02
CA THR A 416 12.99 5.70 -39.43
C THR A 416 14.11 6.51 -40.06
N PRO A 417 14.93 5.91 -40.96
CA PRO A 417 15.94 6.67 -41.69
C PRO A 417 15.29 7.62 -42.66
N SER A 418 15.82 8.84 -42.75
CA SER A 418 15.42 9.81 -43.79
C SER A 418 15.59 9.17 -45.16
N PRO A 419 14.64 9.39 -46.11
CA PRO A 419 14.79 8.89 -47.46
C PRO A 419 16.05 9.50 -48.09
N PRO A 420 16.83 8.72 -48.90
CA PRO A 420 17.98 9.26 -49.61
C PRO A 420 17.56 10.37 -50.52
N GLY A 421 18.17 11.55 -50.38
CA GLY A 421 17.97 12.69 -51.25
C GLY A 421 18.33 12.29 -52.68
N GLY A 422 17.36 12.36 -53.57
CA GLY A 422 17.57 12.22 -54.99
C GLY A 422 18.38 13.43 -55.48
N GLY A 423 19.54 13.11 -56.08
CA GLY A 423 20.32 14.04 -56.86
C GLY A 423 19.74 14.24 -58.24
#